data_888f0c3d46f00912839b7b8cb4cb7239
#
_entry.id   888f0c3d46f00912839b7b8cb4cb7239
#
_cell.length_a   1.000
_cell.length_b   1.000
_cell.length_c   1.000
_cell.angle_alpha   90.00
_cell.angle_beta   90.00
_cell.angle_gamma   90.00
#
_symmetry.space_group_name_H-M   'P 1'
#
loop_
_entity.id
_entity.type
_entity.pdbx_description
1 polymer ?
#
loop_
_entity_poly.entity_id
_entity_poly.type
_entity_poly.pdbx_seq_one_letter_code
_entity_poly.pdbx_strand_id
1 'polypeptide(L)'
;TINFLDNLINSISMINSFCKRSSMKSIISKFKIYCWISLCSALLLSEEDLPVIGDASSSVISIASEYNLGRLYMAQLRRTLPEYTDPITQDYTEHLVYRLSEFSELTDRRLEIALIDNKSVNAFAAPGGIVGINAGLIFHAETEGQLASVLSHELAHLSQRHFARRMQRQKDRSL
;
A
#
# COMPACT_ATOMS: atom_id res chain seq x y z
N THR A 1 27.33 -14.27 -18.38
CA THR A 1 26.13 -13.83 -19.17
C THR A 1 26.11 -14.43 -20.57
N ILE A 2 27.30 -14.74 -21.18
CA ILE A 2 27.42 -15.32 -22.55
C ILE A 2 26.95 -16.79 -22.59
N ASN A 3 27.21 -17.58 -21.57
CA ASN A 3 26.83 -19.01 -21.51
C ASN A 3 25.33 -19.29 -21.39
N PHE A 4 24.51 -18.31 -20.99
CA PHE A 4 23.05 -18.49 -20.86
C PHE A 4 22.34 -18.35 -22.21
N LEU A 5 22.81 -17.41 -23.05
CA LEU A 5 22.25 -17.18 -24.38
C LEU A 5 22.56 -18.31 -25.34
N ASP A 6 23.78 -18.89 -25.28
CA ASP A 6 24.17 -20.03 -26.11
C ASP A 6 23.36 -21.28 -25.78
N ASN A 7 23.08 -21.55 -24.52
CA ASN A 7 22.19 -22.64 -24.10
C ASN A 7 20.74 -22.45 -24.58
N LEU A 8 20.25 -21.22 -24.59
CA LEU A 8 18.92 -20.89 -25.08
C LEU A 8 18.79 -21.11 -26.59
N ILE A 9 19.79 -20.67 -27.36
CA ILE A 9 19.84 -20.83 -28.81
C ILE A 9 19.92 -22.33 -29.22
N ASN A 10 20.71 -23.12 -28.51
CA ASN A 10 20.80 -24.57 -28.73
C ASN A 10 19.49 -25.30 -28.40
N SER A 11 18.78 -24.88 -27.33
CA SER A 11 17.49 -25.45 -26.98
C SER A 11 16.42 -25.15 -28.03
N ILE A 12 16.40 -23.93 -28.57
CA ILE A 12 15.47 -23.52 -29.63
C ILE A 12 15.77 -24.28 -30.95
N SER A 13 17.02 -24.51 -31.28
CA SER A 13 17.44 -25.30 -32.46
C SER A 13 17.00 -26.75 -32.36
N MET A 14 17.13 -27.39 -31.20
CA MET A 14 16.68 -28.75 -30.94
C MET A 14 15.16 -28.92 -31.07
N ILE A 15 14.38 -27.94 -30.58
CA ILE A 15 12.92 -27.93 -30.68
C ILE A 15 12.46 -27.79 -32.13
N ASN A 16 13.13 -26.97 -32.93
CA ASN A 16 12.82 -26.83 -34.37
C ASN A 16 13.11 -28.07 -35.19
N SER A 17 14.16 -28.82 -34.83
CA SER A 17 14.51 -30.11 -35.49
C SER A 17 13.47 -31.20 -35.17
N PHE A 18 12.93 -31.25 -33.98
CA PHE A 18 11.93 -32.22 -33.56
C PHE A 18 10.53 -31.93 -34.19
N CYS A 19 10.24 -30.67 -34.51
CA CYS A 19 8.95 -30.21 -35.04
C CYS A 19 8.70 -30.59 -36.51
N LYS A 20 9.71 -31.05 -37.26
CA LYS A 20 9.60 -31.34 -38.72
C LYS A 20 8.96 -32.69 -39.04
N ARG A 21 8.55 -33.51 -38.04
CA ARG A 21 8.11 -34.90 -38.26
C ARG A 21 6.73 -35.29 -37.74
N SER A 22 5.88 -34.36 -37.31
CA SER A 22 4.55 -34.71 -36.83
C SER A 22 3.52 -33.63 -37.08
N SER A 23 2.33 -34.01 -37.51
CA SER A 23 1.15 -33.18 -37.77
C SER A 23 0.62 -32.54 -36.47
N MET A 24 1.28 -31.46 -35.95
CA MET A 24 1.05 -30.90 -34.62
C MET A 24 0.86 -29.37 -34.60
N LYS A 25 0.18 -28.81 -35.59
CA LYS A 25 -0.09 -27.35 -35.64
C LYS A 25 -0.89 -26.84 -34.41
N SER A 26 -1.71 -27.69 -33.77
CA SER A 26 -2.49 -27.33 -32.59
C SER A 26 -1.69 -27.26 -31.29
N ILE A 27 -0.67 -28.13 -31.13
CA ILE A 27 0.14 -28.19 -29.90
C ILE A 27 1.18 -27.03 -29.89
N ILE A 28 1.69 -26.66 -31.06
CA ILE A 28 2.67 -25.58 -31.22
C ILE A 28 2.06 -24.22 -30.89
N SER A 29 0.78 -24.00 -31.21
CA SER A 29 0.05 -22.77 -30.86
C SER A 29 -0.07 -22.62 -29.34
N LYS A 30 -0.43 -23.69 -28.64
CA LYS A 30 -0.56 -23.70 -27.18
C LYS A 30 0.79 -23.53 -26.48
N PHE A 31 1.84 -24.16 -27.00
CA PHE A 31 3.19 -24.04 -26.44
C PHE A 31 3.80 -22.63 -26.59
N LYS A 32 3.54 -21.96 -27.72
CA LYS A 32 3.92 -20.55 -27.89
C LYS A 32 3.23 -19.63 -26.90
N ILE A 33 1.97 -19.86 -26.59
CA ILE A 33 1.20 -19.08 -25.60
C ILE A 33 1.76 -19.31 -24.19
N TYR A 34 2.08 -20.55 -23.81
CA TYR A 34 2.67 -20.84 -22.50
C TYR A 34 4.11 -20.29 -22.36
N CYS A 35 4.89 -20.32 -23.42
CA CYS A 35 6.24 -19.74 -23.42
C CYS A 35 6.19 -18.20 -23.33
N TRP A 36 5.22 -17.54 -23.95
CA TRP A 36 5.00 -16.10 -23.84
C TRP A 36 4.51 -15.69 -22.46
N ILE A 37 3.62 -16.46 -21.85
CA ILE A 37 3.13 -16.23 -20.48
C ILE A 37 4.25 -16.45 -19.46
N SER A 38 5.09 -17.49 -19.64
CA SER A 38 6.25 -17.74 -18.77
C SER A 38 7.34 -16.69 -18.91
N LEU A 39 7.56 -16.12 -20.10
CA LEU A 39 8.53 -15.05 -20.33
C LEU A 39 8.01 -13.72 -19.76
N CYS A 40 6.70 -13.47 -19.80
CA CYS A 40 6.09 -12.28 -19.21
C CYS A 40 6.14 -12.30 -17.68
N SER A 41 6.00 -13.47 -17.05
CA SER A 41 6.11 -13.61 -15.60
C SER A 41 7.56 -13.48 -15.07
N ALA A 42 8.57 -13.77 -15.89
CA ALA A 42 9.98 -13.56 -15.52
C ALA A 42 10.39 -12.07 -15.54
N LEU A 43 9.68 -11.24 -16.30
CA LEU A 43 9.90 -9.79 -16.35
C LEU A 43 9.26 -9.02 -15.19
N LEU A 44 8.38 -9.68 -14.40
CA LEU A 44 7.72 -9.09 -13.24
C LEU A 44 8.47 -9.30 -11.92
N LEU A 45 9.64 -9.98 -11.94
CA LEU A 45 10.46 -10.24 -10.76
C LEU A 45 11.76 -9.42 -10.70
N SER A 46 11.90 -8.37 -11.50
CA SER A 46 12.84 -7.32 -11.14
C SER A 46 12.13 -6.40 -10.13
N GLU A 47 12.19 -6.74 -8.84
CA GLU A 47 12.25 -5.72 -7.81
C GLU A 47 13.53 -4.92 -8.12
N GLU A 48 13.41 -3.98 -9.05
CA GLU A 48 14.28 -2.82 -8.98
C GLU A 48 13.85 -2.12 -7.70
N ASP A 49 14.73 -2.13 -6.70
CA ASP A 49 14.76 -1.11 -5.66
C ASP A 49 14.70 0.24 -6.39
N LEU A 50 13.47 0.70 -6.62
CA LEU A 50 13.25 2.06 -7.07
C LEU A 50 13.95 2.92 -6.04
N PRO A 51 14.93 3.76 -6.43
CA PRO A 51 15.56 4.64 -5.47
C PRO A 51 14.45 5.34 -4.73
N VAL A 52 14.46 5.23 -3.41
CA VAL A 52 13.51 5.91 -2.53
C VAL A 52 13.72 7.40 -2.79
N ILE A 53 13.06 7.90 -3.84
CA ILE A 53 12.93 9.34 -4.11
C ILE A 53 11.93 9.86 -3.05
N GLY A 54 12.25 9.53 -1.77
CA GLY A 54 11.39 9.79 -0.65
C GLY A 54 11.76 11.05 0.09
N ASP A 55 12.94 11.57 -0.11
CA ASP A 55 13.45 12.61 0.78
C ASP A 55 13.27 14.05 0.26
N ALA A 56 12.84 14.22 -1.00
CA ALA A 56 12.53 15.55 -1.53
C ALA A 56 11.31 16.20 -0.85
N SER A 57 10.41 15.40 -0.24
CA SER A 57 9.28 15.95 0.52
C SER A 57 9.63 16.36 1.94
N SER A 58 10.81 15.96 2.46
CA SER A 58 11.31 16.36 3.77
C SER A 58 11.67 17.86 3.83
N SER A 59 11.89 18.48 2.69
CA SER A 59 12.29 19.89 2.61
C SER A 59 11.19 20.89 2.98
N VAL A 60 9.90 20.48 2.93
CA VAL A 60 8.78 21.40 3.19
C VAL A 60 8.16 21.20 4.56
N ILE A 61 7.93 19.95 4.97
CA ILE A 61 7.37 19.65 6.29
C ILE A 61 8.18 18.53 6.92
N SER A 62 8.81 18.84 8.06
CA SER A 62 9.51 17.83 8.86
C SER A 62 8.52 16.88 9.55
N ILE A 63 8.96 15.68 9.93
CA ILE A 63 8.16 14.73 10.72
C ILE A 63 7.67 15.36 12.03
N ALA A 64 8.52 16.18 12.68
CA ALA A 64 8.14 16.91 13.88
C ALA A 64 7.02 17.93 13.62
N SER A 65 7.08 18.64 12.50
CA SER A 65 6.01 19.58 12.11
C SER A 65 4.71 18.87 11.76
N GLU A 66 4.78 17.72 11.09
CA GLU A 66 3.60 16.89 10.83
C GLU A 66 2.97 16.38 12.12
N TYR A 67 3.79 15.96 13.09
CA TYR A 67 3.32 15.52 14.39
C TYR A 67 2.58 16.65 15.14
N ASN A 68 3.17 17.84 15.21
CA ASN A 68 2.54 19.00 15.86
C ASN A 68 1.22 19.40 15.17
N LEU A 69 1.18 19.38 13.84
CA LEU A 69 -0.04 19.63 13.08
C LEU A 69 -1.10 18.58 13.39
N GLY A 70 -0.71 17.32 13.52
CA GLY A 70 -1.59 16.23 13.92
C GLY A 70 -2.21 16.46 15.29
N ARG A 71 -1.45 16.92 16.28
CA ARG A 71 -2.00 17.23 17.62
C ARG A 71 -3.05 18.33 17.56
N LEU A 72 -2.80 19.37 16.78
CA LEU A 72 -3.81 20.43 16.57
C LEU A 72 -5.06 19.91 15.88
N TYR A 73 -4.87 19.07 14.86
CA TYR A 73 -5.97 18.44 14.13
C TYR A 73 -6.80 17.52 15.05
N MET A 74 -6.14 16.67 15.86
CA MET A 74 -6.83 15.81 16.82
C MET A 74 -7.63 16.63 17.86
N ALA A 75 -7.04 17.70 18.40
CA ALA A 75 -7.73 18.59 19.32
C ALA A 75 -8.98 19.24 18.68
N GLN A 76 -8.91 19.60 17.40
CA GLN A 76 -10.04 20.13 16.67
C GLN A 76 -11.11 19.05 16.41
N LEU A 77 -10.69 17.84 16.02
CA LEU A 77 -11.56 16.71 15.78
C LEU A 77 -12.42 16.39 17.00
N ARG A 78 -11.78 16.29 18.18
CA ARG A 78 -12.48 16.02 19.46
C ARG A 78 -13.46 17.13 19.88
N ARG A 79 -13.29 18.35 19.39
CA ARG A 79 -14.22 19.46 19.66
C ARG A 79 -15.41 19.46 18.73
N THR A 80 -15.26 18.90 17.52
CA THR A 80 -16.25 19.05 16.45
C THR A 80 -17.06 17.78 16.20
N LEU A 81 -16.49 16.62 16.50
CA LEU A 81 -17.14 15.34 16.26
C LEU A 81 -17.36 14.59 17.58
N PRO A 82 -18.51 13.92 17.72
CA PRO A 82 -18.77 13.08 18.88
C PRO A 82 -17.83 11.87 18.88
N GLU A 83 -17.20 11.63 20.00
CA GLU A 83 -16.30 10.47 20.19
C GLU A 83 -17.12 9.24 20.57
N TYR A 84 -16.80 8.10 19.97
CA TYR A 84 -17.37 6.80 20.34
C TYR A 84 -16.60 6.25 21.54
N THR A 85 -17.25 6.15 22.70
CA THR A 85 -16.61 5.97 24.00
C THR A 85 -16.68 4.54 24.58
N ASP A 86 -16.93 3.51 23.76
CA ASP A 86 -16.89 2.13 24.24
C ASP A 86 -15.44 1.67 24.40
N PRO A 87 -14.98 1.35 25.65
CA PRO A 87 -13.59 1.00 25.90
C PRO A 87 -13.16 -0.31 25.22
N ILE A 88 -14.08 -1.25 25.04
CA ILE A 88 -13.75 -2.55 24.41
C ILE A 88 -13.48 -2.36 22.94
N THR A 89 -14.34 -1.62 22.27
CA THR A 89 -14.16 -1.30 20.85
C THR A 89 -12.92 -0.45 20.62
N GLN A 90 -12.62 0.47 21.51
CA GLN A 90 -11.42 1.31 21.42
C GLN A 90 -10.15 0.45 21.56
N ASP A 91 -10.05 -0.35 22.62
CA ASP A 91 -8.90 -1.22 22.87
C ASP A 91 -8.68 -2.21 21.71
N TYR A 92 -9.74 -2.85 21.23
CA TYR A 92 -9.68 -3.74 20.06
C TYR A 92 -9.13 -3.01 18.81
N THR A 93 -9.66 -1.83 18.55
CA THR A 93 -9.31 -1.07 17.34
C THR A 93 -7.86 -0.56 17.40
N GLU A 94 -7.43 -0.08 18.57
CA GLU A 94 -6.05 0.34 18.81
C GLU A 94 -5.09 -0.84 18.61
N HIS A 95 -5.36 -2.00 19.23
CA HIS A 95 -4.55 -3.20 19.05
C HIS A 95 -4.48 -3.63 17.58
N LEU A 96 -5.59 -3.60 16.86
CA LEU A 96 -5.60 -3.95 15.44
C LEU A 96 -4.74 -3.00 14.61
N VAL A 97 -4.88 -1.69 14.80
CA VAL A 97 -4.10 -0.68 14.07
C VAL A 97 -2.61 -0.82 14.37
N TYR A 98 -2.22 -0.99 15.65
CA TYR A 98 -0.81 -1.18 16.01
C TYR A 98 -0.24 -2.46 15.42
N ARG A 99 -0.97 -3.59 15.48
CA ARG A 99 -0.57 -4.85 14.85
C ARG A 99 -0.37 -4.72 13.34
N LEU A 100 -1.25 -4.01 12.63
CA LEU A 100 -1.10 -3.73 11.20
C LEU A 100 0.09 -2.81 10.92
N SER A 101 0.36 -1.85 11.81
CA SER A 101 1.49 -0.92 11.66
C SER A 101 2.86 -1.61 11.72
N GLU A 102 2.97 -2.76 12.38
CA GLU A 102 4.22 -3.54 12.44
C GLU A 102 4.68 -4.02 11.05
N PHE A 103 3.72 -4.27 10.16
CA PHE A 103 3.98 -4.71 8.78
C PHE A 103 3.98 -3.54 7.77
N SER A 104 3.86 -2.30 8.25
CA SER A 104 3.86 -1.11 7.41
C SER A 104 5.24 -0.44 7.38
N GLU A 105 5.50 0.34 6.32
CA GLU A 105 6.74 1.16 6.17
C GLU A 105 6.65 2.50 6.90
N LEU A 106 5.93 2.57 8.03
CA LEU A 106 5.82 3.80 8.81
C LEU A 106 7.15 4.18 9.45
N THR A 107 7.65 5.36 9.11
CA THR A 107 8.84 5.94 9.72
C THR A 107 8.57 6.41 11.16
N ASP A 108 7.38 6.99 11.40
CA ASP A 108 6.91 7.42 12.72
C ASP A 108 5.69 6.59 13.13
N ARG A 109 5.84 5.79 14.18
CA ARG A 109 4.79 4.90 14.70
C ARG A 109 4.03 5.49 15.89
N ARG A 110 4.14 6.77 16.12
CA ARG A 110 3.33 7.48 17.14
C ARG A 110 1.92 7.68 16.60
N LEU A 111 1.15 6.59 16.57
CA LEU A 111 -0.22 6.59 16.09
C LEU A 111 -1.18 7.08 17.18
N GLU A 112 -2.21 7.80 16.80
CA GLU A 112 -3.33 8.18 17.65
C GLU A 112 -4.63 7.87 16.91
N ILE A 113 -5.45 7.02 17.51
CA ILE A 113 -6.69 6.55 16.94
C ILE A 113 -7.85 7.38 17.49
N ALA A 114 -8.70 7.89 16.61
CA ALA A 114 -9.93 8.56 16.97
C ALA A 114 -11.13 7.73 16.51
N LEU A 115 -11.87 7.17 17.45
CA LEU A 115 -13.16 6.56 17.16
C LEU A 115 -14.25 7.64 17.17
N ILE A 116 -14.98 7.75 16.07
CA ILE A 116 -15.99 8.78 15.85
C ILE A 116 -17.37 8.13 15.88
N ASP A 117 -18.28 8.66 16.68
CA ASP A 117 -19.68 8.21 16.69
C ASP A 117 -20.40 8.71 15.44
N ASN A 118 -20.12 8.04 14.34
CA ASN A 118 -20.73 8.30 13.04
C ASN A 118 -21.10 6.96 12.37
N LYS A 119 -22.31 6.87 11.86
CA LYS A 119 -22.87 5.66 11.24
C LYS A 119 -22.34 5.40 9.82
N SER A 120 -21.66 6.35 9.20
CA SER A 120 -21.11 6.16 7.85
C SER A 120 -19.93 5.17 7.87
N VAL A 121 -19.83 4.37 6.83
CA VAL A 121 -18.71 3.43 6.63
C VAL A 121 -17.52 4.21 6.10
N ASN A 122 -16.63 4.64 6.99
CA ASN A 122 -15.46 5.45 6.62
C ASN A 122 -14.34 5.33 7.64
N ALA A 123 -13.09 5.45 7.14
CA ALA A 123 -11.89 5.72 7.92
C ALA A 123 -11.05 6.76 7.16
N PHE A 124 -10.10 7.40 7.81
CA PHE A 124 -9.20 8.35 7.18
C PHE A 124 -7.89 8.45 7.93
N ALA A 125 -6.82 8.76 7.22
CA ALA A 125 -5.52 9.11 7.76
C ALA A 125 -5.31 10.64 7.73
N ALA A 126 -4.73 11.17 8.81
CA ALA A 126 -4.37 12.58 8.91
C ALA A 126 -2.89 12.74 9.33
N PRO A 127 -2.29 13.93 9.13
CA PRO A 127 -0.90 14.17 9.47
C PRO A 127 -0.57 13.83 10.93
N GLY A 128 0.67 13.45 11.17
CA GLY A 128 1.15 13.19 12.54
C GLY A 128 0.66 11.88 13.15
N GLY A 129 0.37 10.89 12.31
CA GLY A 129 0.02 9.54 12.76
C GLY A 129 -1.43 9.38 13.23
N ILE A 130 -2.35 10.24 12.80
CA ILE A 130 -3.75 10.14 13.19
C ILE A 130 -4.51 9.21 12.25
N VAL A 131 -5.27 8.29 12.83
CA VAL A 131 -6.21 7.41 12.13
C VAL A 131 -7.61 7.64 12.71
N GLY A 132 -8.48 8.25 11.91
CA GLY A 132 -9.89 8.43 12.27
C GLY A 132 -10.71 7.25 11.75
N ILE A 133 -11.59 6.71 12.58
CA ILE A 133 -12.41 5.54 12.27
C ILE A 133 -13.83 5.82 12.73
N ASN A 134 -14.78 5.79 11.81
CA ASN A 134 -16.19 5.90 12.15
C ASN A 134 -16.69 4.56 12.72
N ALA A 135 -17.50 4.63 13.77
CA ALA A 135 -18.13 3.46 14.36
C ALA A 135 -18.92 2.63 13.33
N GLY A 136 -19.53 3.30 12.34
CA GLY A 136 -20.21 2.62 11.24
C GLY A 136 -19.34 1.66 10.45
N LEU A 137 -18.05 1.93 10.28
CA LEU A 137 -17.14 1.00 9.63
C LEU A 137 -16.99 -0.29 10.43
N ILE A 138 -16.83 -0.18 11.75
CA ILE A 138 -16.66 -1.33 12.64
C ILE A 138 -17.94 -2.18 12.66
N PHE A 139 -19.10 -1.56 12.75
CA PHE A 139 -20.39 -2.26 12.79
C PHE A 139 -20.80 -2.91 11.47
N HIS A 140 -20.31 -2.42 10.32
CA HIS A 140 -20.60 -2.99 9.01
C HIS A 140 -19.55 -3.99 8.53
N ALA A 141 -18.38 -4.04 9.13
CA ALA A 141 -17.39 -5.05 8.82
C ALA A 141 -17.86 -6.43 9.34
N GLU A 142 -18.06 -7.37 8.43
CA GLU A 142 -18.48 -8.74 8.75
C GLU A 142 -17.33 -9.59 9.29
N THR A 143 -16.10 -9.20 8.99
CA THR A 143 -14.88 -9.91 9.41
C THR A 143 -13.78 -8.93 9.79
N GLU A 144 -12.88 -9.35 10.69
CA GLU A 144 -11.67 -8.59 11.02
C GLU A 144 -10.84 -8.28 9.75
N GLY A 145 -10.79 -9.21 8.78
CA GLY A 145 -10.06 -9.01 7.53
C GLY A 145 -10.60 -7.85 6.68
N GLN A 146 -11.92 -7.62 6.66
CA GLN A 146 -12.51 -6.47 5.99
C GLN A 146 -12.11 -5.16 6.66
N LEU A 147 -12.20 -5.10 7.99
CA LEU A 147 -11.76 -3.94 8.77
C LEU A 147 -10.26 -3.69 8.58
N ALA A 148 -9.45 -4.73 8.73
CA ALA A 148 -8.00 -4.67 8.55
C ALA A 148 -7.59 -4.16 7.16
N SER A 149 -8.31 -4.55 6.11
CA SER A 149 -8.05 -4.10 4.73
C SER A 149 -8.20 -2.58 4.60
N VAL A 150 -9.26 -2.00 5.17
CA VAL A 150 -9.48 -0.54 5.15
C VAL A 150 -8.40 0.16 5.99
N LEU A 151 -8.13 -0.33 7.21
CA LEU A 151 -7.12 0.27 8.08
C LEU A 151 -5.71 0.20 7.50
N SER A 152 -5.35 -0.89 6.82
CA SER A 152 -4.08 -1.02 6.12
C SER A 152 -3.96 0.00 4.97
N HIS A 153 -5.05 0.30 4.28
CA HIS A 153 -5.08 1.34 3.25
C HIS A 153 -4.79 2.72 3.86
N GLU A 154 -5.38 3.03 5.01
CA GLU A 154 -5.13 4.31 5.71
C GLU A 154 -3.69 4.40 6.24
N LEU A 155 -3.14 3.30 6.75
CA LEU A 155 -1.73 3.23 7.16
C LEU A 155 -0.77 3.42 5.98
N ALA A 156 -1.12 2.92 4.78
CA ALA A 156 -0.35 3.17 3.57
C ALA A 156 -0.33 4.66 3.18
N HIS A 157 -1.42 5.40 3.41
CA HIS A 157 -1.43 6.86 3.22
C HIS A 157 -0.48 7.59 4.17
N LEU A 158 -0.35 7.12 5.43
CA LEU A 158 0.60 7.67 6.39
C LEU A 158 2.04 7.34 6.00
N SER A 159 2.34 6.08 5.64
CA SER A 159 3.70 5.65 5.27
C SER A 159 4.20 6.41 4.03
N GLN A 160 3.37 6.64 3.05
CA GLN A 160 3.70 7.39 1.85
C GLN A 160 3.72 8.91 2.05
N ARG A 161 3.42 9.39 3.25
CA ARG A 161 3.39 10.83 3.59
C ARG A 161 2.59 11.66 2.57
N HIS A 162 1.40 11.15 2.16
CA HIS A 162 0.57 11.77 1.12
C HIS A 162 0.21 13.22 1.45
N PHE A 163 0.06 13.56 2.72
CA PHE A 163 -0.20 14.93 3.16
C PHE A 163 1.00 15.85 2.85
N ALA A 164 2.22 15.49 3.24
CA ALA A 164 3.42 16.29 2.98
C ALA A 164 3.62 16.50 1.47
N ARG A 165 3.44 15.45 0.66
CA ARG A 165 3.50 15.53 -0.81
C ARG A 165 2.43 16.45 -1.40
N ARG A 166 1.23 16.48 -0.82
CA ARG A 166 0.14 17.38 -1.25
C ARG A 166 0.49 18.84 -0.95
N MET A 167 0.99 19.13 0.23
CA MET A 167 1.43 20.46 0.64
C MET A 167 2.56 20.98 -0.25
N GLN A 168 3.54 20.13 -0.56
CA GLN A 168 4.61 20.48 -1.50
C GLN A 168 4.05 20.89 -2.85
N ARG A 169 3.20 20.07 -3.45
CA ARG A 169 2.59 20.37 -4.76
C ARG A 169 1.76 21.66 -4.75
N GLN A 170 1.11 22.01 -3.63
CA GLN A 170 0.40 23.27 -3.52
C GLN A 170 1.35 24.46 -3.52
N LYS A 171 2.46 24.35 -2.78
CA LYS A 171 3.50 25.39 -2.74
C LYS A 171 4.12 25.62 -4.12
N ASP A 172 4.46 24.53 -4.82
CA ASP A 172 5.06 24.60 -6.17
C ASP A 172 4.12 25.22 -7.22
N ARG A 173 2.80 25.16 -7.00
CA ARG A 173 1.79 25.79 -7.89
C ARG A 173 1.53 27.26 -7.56
N SER A 174 1.95 27.75 -6.40
CA SER A 174 1.73 29.11 -5.94
C SER A 174 2.92 30.05 -6.22
N LEU A 175 3.98 29.51 -6.80
CA LEU A 175 5.17 30.22 -7.29
C LEU A 175 5.11 30.42 -8.80
#